data_ca28d6d85e59c43007ddd5976ac1517e
#
_entry.id   ca28d6d85e59c43007ddd5976ac1517e
#
_cell.length_a   1.000
_cell.length_b   1.000
_cell.length_c   1.000
_cell.angle_alpha   90.00
_cell.angle_beta   90.00
_cell.angle_gamma   90.00
#
_symmetry.space_group_name_H-M   'P 1'
#
loop_
_entity.id
_entity.type
_entity.pdbx_description
1 polymer ?
#
loop_
_entity_poly.entity_id
_entity_poly.type
_entity_poly.pdbx_seq_one_letter_code
_entity_poly.pdbx_strand_id
1 'polypeptide(L)'
;MYSDFQKHLQTILTEIKEAGLYKNERVIITPQSSAIQVEGGKDVINFCANNYLGLADNPELIQAAKDRMDARGYGMASVRFICGTQDTHKQLEQAISDFFGTEDTILYAACFDANGGLFEPLLTDQDAIISDALNHASIIDGVRLCKAVRYRYANGDMADLEEQLKKAQAQRFRIIATDGVFSMDGNVCPLDKIYELAQKYDALVMVDESHSAGVVGKTGHGVTERYDLRGKIEIITGTLGKAFGGSVGGFTTGKKEIIDLLRQRSRPYLFSNSIPPLIAAAGLKTFEILTRNNELQDRLHANTEYFITKMKAAGFDIKPTESAICAVMLYDARLSQEFAAALHEEGIYVTGFYYPVVPQGQARIRVQLSAAHTTEQLDRGIEAFIKVGKALKVLE
;
A
#
# COMPACT_ATOMS: atom_id res chain seq x y z
N MET A 1 -6.53 4.11 40.81
CA MET A 1 -6.55 4.71 39.44
C MET A 1 -6.13 3.75 38.35
N TYR A 2 -4.90 3.14 38.35
CA TYR A 2 -4.52 2.17 37.33
C TYR A 2 -5.34 0.87 37.39
N SER A 3 -5.68 0.37 38.59
CA SER A 3 -6.47 -0.85 38.78
C SER A 3 -7.86 -0.80 38.12
N ASP A 4 -8.52 0.35 38.12
CA ASP A 4 -9.83 0.49 37.48
C ASP A 4 -9.70 0.64 35.97
N PHE A 5 -8.67 1.36 35.50
CA PHE A 5 -8.32 1.45 34.07
C PHE A 5 -7.89 0.08 33.53
N GLN A 6 -7.10 -0.69 34.30
CA GLN A 6 -6.73 -2.06 33.95
C GLN A 6 -7.95 -2.98 33.76
N LYS A 7 -8.94 -2.92 34.68
CA LYS A 7 -10.19 -3.68 34.52
C LYS A 7 -10.95 -3.29 33.26
N HIS A 8 -11.04 -1.98 32.99
CA HIS A 8 -11.67 -1.47 31.77
C HIS A 8 -10.98 -2.01 30.51
N LEU A 9 -9.63 -1.97 30.45
CA LEU A 9 -8.87 -2.53 29.32
C LEU A 9 -9.07 -4.05 29.17
N GLN A 10 -9.09 -4.79 30.31
CA GLN A 10 -9.33 -6.23 30.32
C GLN A 10 -10.73 -6.57 29.75
N THR A 11 -11.75 -5.79 30.10
CA THR A 11 -13.11 -5.95 29.54
C THR A 11 -13.08 -5.80 28.01
N ILE A 12 -12.50 -4.72 27.49
CA ILE A 12 -12.39 -4.50 26.04
C ILE A 12 -11.62 -5.61 25.34
N LEU A 13 -10.49 -6.07 25.92
CA LEU A 13 -9.69 -7.17 25.36
C LEU A 13 -10.45 -8.49 25.37
N THR A 14 -11.28 -8.74 26.38
CA THR A 14 -12.14 -9.94 26.45
C THR A 14 -13.21 -9.86 25.36
N GLU A 15 -13.91 -8.74 25.23
CA GLU A 15 -14.89 -8.51 24.16
C GLU A 15 -14.29 -8.73 22.77
N ILE A 16 -13.06 -8.23 22.51
CA ILE A 16 -12.33 -8.43 21.26
C ILE A 16 -12.06 -9.92 21.01
N LYS A 17 -11.67 -10.68 22.07
CA LYS A 17 -11.42 -12.12 21.96
C LYS A 17 -12.70 -12.92 21.73
N GLU A 18 -13.76 -12.64 22.47
CA GLU A 18 -15.07 -13.29 22.34
C GLU A 18 -15.70 -13.03 20.97
N ALA A 19 -15.50 -11.84 20.44
CA ALA A 19 -15.92 -11.50 19.08
C ALA A 19 -15.05 -12.15 17.98
N GLY A 20 -13.98 -12.87 18.34
CA GLY A 20 -13.03 -13.45 17.39
C GLY A 20 -12.18 -12.42 16.65
N LEU A 21 -12.06 -11.19 17.16
CA LEU A 21 -11.34 -10.08 16.50
C LEU A 21 -9.90 -9.91 16.98
N TYR A 22 -9.45 -10.75 17.91
CA TYR A 22 -8.10 -10.65 18.47
C TYR A 22 -7.05 -11.04 17.44
N LYS A 23 -6.08 -10.15 17.23
CA LYS A 23 -4.99 -10.34 16.26
C LYS A 23 -3.78 -10.99 16.96
N ASN A 24 -3.39 -12.16 16.47
CA ASN A 24 -2.16 -12.82 16.88
C ASN A 24 -1.07 -12.59 15.83
N GLU A 25 0.14 -12.26 16.28
CA GLU A 25 1.31 -12.13 15.42
C GLU A 25 1.99 -13.48 15.27
N ARG A 26 2.22 -13.93 14.03
CA ARG A 26 3.00 -15.12 13.73
C ARG A 26 4.45 -14.72 13.49
N VAL A 27 5.38 -15.35 14.20
CA VAL A 27 6.81 -15.03 14.13
C VAL A 27 7.42 -15.72 12.92
N ILE A 28 8.03 -14.96 12.01
CA ILE A 28 8.80 -15.44 10.87
C ILE A 28 10.27 -15.53 11.29
N ILE A 29 10.92 -16.67 11.01
CA ILE A 29 12.30 -16.96 11.42
C ILE A 29 13.29 -17.06 10.25
N THR A 30 12.86 -16.69 9.05
CA THR A 30 13.66 -16.61 7.81
C THR A 30 13.59 -15.20 7.23
N PRO A 31 14.39 -14.88 6.19
CA PRO A 31 14.13 -13.71 5.37
C PRO A 31 12.71 -13.71 4.80
N GLN A 32 12.19 -12.50 4.51
CA GLN A 32 10.87 -12.34 3.90
C GLN A 32 10.91 -12.70 2.41
N SER A 33 10.25 -13.78 2.02
CA SER A 33 10.23 -14.28 0.64
C SER A 33 8.88 -14.94 0.29
N SER A 34 8.78 -15.56 -0.89
CA SER A 34 7.63 -16.38 -1.29
C SER A 34 7.51 -17.68 -0.50
N ALA A 35 8.63 -18.23 0.01
CA ALA A 35 8.68 -19.33 0.96
C ALA A 35 9.37 -18.85 2.24
N ILE A 36 8.75 -19.08 3.38
CA ILE A 36 9.25 -18.64 4.70
C ILE A 36 9.05 -19.76 5.72
N GLN A 37 9.78 -19.66 6.83
CA GLN A 37 9.52 -20.46 8.01
C GLN A 37 8.92 -19.61 9.12
N VAL A 38 7.91 -20.14 9.78
CA VAL A 38 7.35 -19.55 10.99
C VAL A 38 7.86 -20.29 12.23
N GLU A 39 7.70 -19.69 13.39
CA GLU A 39 8.06 -20.29 14.69
C GLU A 39 7.53 -21.73 14.79
N GLY A 40 8.38 -22.64 15.29
CA GLY A 40 8.13 -24.08 15.26
C GLY A 40 8.69 -24.80 14.03
N GLY A 41 9.35 -24.06 13.10
CA GLY A 41 10.06 -24.64 11.95
C GLY A 41 9.15 -25.09 10.79
N LYS A 42 7.89 -24.66 10.75
CA LYS A 42 6.96 -24.99 9.67
C LYS A 42 7.25 -24.14 8.43
N ASP A 43 7.52 -24.80 7.31
CA ASP A 43 7.64 -24.17 5.99
C ASP A 43 6.26 -23.81 5.45
N VAL A 44 6.11 -22.57 5.00
CA VAL A 44 4.86 -22.08 4.40
C VAL A 44 5.13 -21.24 3.16
N ILE A 45 4.22 -21.28 2.19
CA ILE A 45 4.20 -20.38 1.04
C ILE A 45 3.46 -19.12 1.47
N ASN A 46 4.11 -17.98 1.28
CA ASN A 46 3.64 -16.69 1.76
C ASN A 46 2.82 -15.94 0.69
N PHE A 47 1.51 -15.89 0.89
CA PHE A 47 0.59 -15.10 0.08
C PHE A 47 0.05 -13.86 0.81
N CYS A 48 0.74 -13.39 1.86
CA CYS A 48 0.33 -12.22 2.65
C CYS A 48 1.19 -10.99 2.45
N ALA A 49 2.50 -11.18 2.16
CA ALA A 49 3.44 -10.06 2.08
C ALA A 49 3.17 -9.16 0.89
N ASN A 50 3.27 -7.84 1.10
CA ASN A 50 3.21 -6.86 0.01
C ASN A 50 4.53 -6.83 -0.80
N ASN A 51 5.25 -7.95 -0.87
CA ASN A 51 6.53 -8.12 -1.57
C ASN A 51 6.30 -8.43 -3.06
N TYR A 52 5.55 -7.55 -3.74
CA TYR A 52 5.05 -7.78 -5.11
C TYR A 52 6.14 -8.17 -6.11
N LEU A 53 7.30 -7.53 -6.05
CA LEU A 53 8.42 -7.79 -6.96
C LEU A 53 9.46 -8.75 -6.39
N GLY A 54 9.25 -9.29 -5.17
CA GLY A 54 10.18 -10.22 -4.55
C GLY A 54 11.52 -9.59 -4.14
N LEU A 55 11.55 -8.29 -3.87
CA LEU A 55 12.81 -7.56 -3.62
C LEU A 55 13.22 -7.51 -2.15
N ALA A 56 12.40 -7.97 -1.20
CA ALA A 56 12.68 -7.82 0.23
C ALA A 56 13.94 -8.57 0.71
N ASP A 57 14.32 -9.66 0.04
CA ASP A 57 15.55 -10.43 0.29
C ASP A 57 16.52 -10.41 -0.92
N ASN A 58 16.35 -9.46 -1.83
CA ASN A 58 17.18 -9.36 -3.02
C ASN A 58 18.66 -9.06 -2.66
N PRO A 59 19.62 -9.85 -3.16
CA PRO A 59 21.03 -9.72 -2.80
C PRO A 59 21.66 -8.38 -3.22
N GLU A 60 21.21 -7.76 -4.32
CA GLU A 60 21.70 -6.43 -4.75
C GLU A 60 21.26 -5.33 -3.77
N LEU A 61 20.02 -5.40 -3.27
CA LEU A 61 19.52 -4.46 -2.25
C LEU A 61 20.26 -4.64 -0.93
N ILE A 62 20.46 -5.89 -0.50
CA ILE A 62 21.20 -6.21 0.72
C ILE A 62 22.64 -5.69 0.62
N GLN A 63 23.29 -5.89 -0.53
CA GLN A 63 24.68 -5.43 -0.73
C GLN A 63 24.75 -3.89 -0.74
N ALA A 64 23.86 -3.22 -1.45
CA ALA A 64 23.80 -1.75 -1.46
C ALA A 64 23.57 -1.16 -0.05
N ALA A 65 22.74 -1.81 0.76
CA ALA A 65 22.54 -1.43 2.15
C ALA A 65 23.81 -1.59 3.01
N LYS A 66 24.52 -2.73 2.87
CA LYS A 66 25.79 -2.99 3.59
C LYS A 66 26.86 -1.98 3.21
N ASP A 67 27.09 -1.78 1.90
CA ASP A 67 28.09 -0.84 1.39
C ASP A 67 27.82 0.59 1.89
N ARG A 68 26.55 0.97 1.96
CA ARG A 68 26.17 2.30 2.45
C ARG A 68 26.35 2.41 3.96
N MET A 69 26.04 1.36 4.71
CA MET A 69 26.25 1.33 6.16
C MET A 69 27.75 1.46 6.50
N ASP A 70 28.61 0.78 5.76
CA ASP A 70 30.07 0.89 5.92
C ASP A 70 30.58 2.30 5.58
N ALA A 71 30.03 2.93 4.52
CA ALA A 71 30.50 4.23 4.05
C ALA A 71 29.90 5.44 4.81
N ARG A 72 28.67 5.33 5.33
CA ARG A 72 27.89 6.47 5.87
C ARG A 72 27.31 6.23 7.26
N GLY A 73 27.51 5.07 7.87
CA GLY A 73 27.01 4.71 9.20
C GLY A 73 25.58 4.18 9.19
N TYR A 74 25.14 3.79 10.38
CA TYR A 74 23.84 3.12 10.61
C TYR A 74 22.65 4.07 10.56
N GLY A 75 22.75 5.24 11.19
CA GLY A 75 21.61 6.14 11.40
C GLY A 75 21.96 7.62 11.28
N MET A 76 20.94 8.45 11.20
CA MET A 76 21.11 9.90 11.03
C MET A 76 21.08 10.68 12.34
N ALA A 77 20.43 10.14 13.37
CA ALA A 77 20.24 10.80 14.68
C ALA A 77 19.69 12.23 14.58
N SER A 78 18.99 12.55 13.49
CA SER A 78 18.48 13.88 13.20
C SER A 78 17.34 13.88 12.20
N VAL A 79 16.54 14.92 12.22
CA VAL A 79 15.57 15.26 11.18
C VAL A 79 16.28 15.91 9.97
N ARG A 80 15.61 15.92 8.83
CA ARG A 80 16.19 16.29 7.53
C ARG A 80 16.82 17.68 7.49
N PHE A 81 16.15 18.70 8.01
CA PHE A 81 16.59 20.09 7.86
C PHE A 81 17.70 20.51 8.84
N ILE A 82 17.91 19.78 9.93
CA ILE A 82 18.98 20.10 10.91
C ILE A 82 20.31 19.55 10.41
N CYS A 83 20.50 18.22 10.49
CA CYS A 83 21.72 17.54 10.00
C CYS A 83 21.42 16.11 9.50
N GLY A 84 20.18 15.79 9.21
CA GLY A 84 19.72 14.46 8.81
C GLY A 84 19.58 14.26 7.29
N THR A 85 20.29 15.02 6.46
CA THR A 85 20.27 14.87 4.99
C THR A 85 21.64 14.52 4.47
N GLN A 86 21.75 13.37 3.79
CA GLN A 86 22.92 12.96 3.03
C GLN A 86 22.65 13.03 1.51
N ASP A 87 23.73 12.94 0.73
CA ASP A 87 23.69 12.86 -0.73
C ASP A 87 22.73 11.77 -1.25
N THR A 88 22.74 10.59 -0.61
CA THR A 88 21.89 9.46 -0.99
C THR A 88 20.40 9.76 -0.87
N HIS A 89 19.99 10.57 0.11
CA HIS A 89 18.58 11.00 0.21
C HIS A 89 18.18 11.82 -1.01
N LYS A 90 19.04 12.75 -1.45
CA LYS A 90 18.77 13.60 -2.62
C LYS A 90 18.77 12.78 -3.92
N GLN A 91 19.70 11.79 -4.03
CA GLN A 91 19.72 10.88 -5.17
C GLN A 91 18.45 10.02 -5.24
N LEU A 92 17.95 9.52 -4.09
CA LEU A 92 16.71 8.77 -4.06
C LEU A 92 15.49 9.65 -4.39
N GLU A 93 15.43 10.89 -3.88
CA GLU A 93 14.40 11.87 -4.24
C GLU A 93 14.36 12.09 -5.75
N GLN A 94 15.52 12.26 -6.39
CA GLN A 94 15.62 12.42 -7.84
C GLN A 94 15.18 11.15 -8.59
N ALA A 95 15.62 9.96 -8.17
CA ALA A 95 15.25 8.70 -8.81
C ALA A 95 13.72 8.45 -8.75
N ILE A 96 13.06 8.84 -7.66
CA ILE A 96 11.61 8.77 -7.53
C ILE A 96 10.94 9.77 -8.49
N SER A 97 11.43 11.02 -8.55
CA SER A 97 10.91 12.03 -9.47
C SER A 97 11.02 11.57 -10.93
N ASP A 98 12.18 11.02 -11.32
CA ASP A 98 12.41 10.49 -12.67
C ASP A 98 11.46 9.32 -12.99
N PHE A 99 11.25 8.43 -12.00
CA PHE A 99 10.36 7.29 -12.16
C PHE A 99 8.91 7.71 -12.40
N PHE A 100 8.39 8.68 -11.67
CA PHE A 100 7.01 9.16 -11.84
C PHE A 100 6.86 10.28 -12.89
N GLY A 101 7.96 10.85 -13.37
CA GLY A 101 7.96 12.01 -14.29
C GLY A 101 7.50 13.29 -13.60
N THR A 102 7.79 13.44 -12.32
CA THR A 102 7.43 14.60 -11.50
C THR A 102 8.59 15.59 -11.34
N GLU A 103 8.30 16.75 -10.74
CA GLU A 103 9.30 17.84 -10.66
C GLU A 103 10.22 17.71 -9.45
N ASP A 104 9.72 17.20 -8.32
CA ASP A 104 10.48 17.04 -7.07
C ASP A 104 9.86 15.98 -6.16
N THR A 105 10.62 15.53 -5.16
CA THR A 105 10.21 14.50 -4.19
C THR A 105 10.69 14.85 -2.78
N ILE A 106 9.89 14.51 -1.78
CA ILE A 106 10.20 14.59 -0.35
C ILE A 106 10.05 13.19 0.29
N LEU A 107 11.04 12.78 1.09
CA LEU A 107 11.06 11.48 1.76
C LEU A 107 10.53 11.58 3.19
N TYR A 108 9.82 10.54 3.63
CA TYR A 108 9.28 10.34 4.98
C TYR A 108 9.71 8.97 5.53
N ALA A 109 9.54 8.76 6.84
CA ALA A 109 9.79 7.46 7.48
C ALA A 109 8.80 6.36 6.99
N ALA A 110 7.59 6.74 6.62
CA ALA A 110 6.58 5.86 6.04
C ALA A 110 5.62 6.65 5.13
N CYS A 111 4.89 5.96 4.25
CA CYS A 111 3.80 6.59 3.48
C CYS A 111 2.64 7.04 4.38
N PHE A 112 2.46 6.40 5.54
CA PHE A 112 1.51 6.88 6.56
C PHE A 112 1.82 8.32 6.98
N ASP A 113 3.11 8.63 7.19
CA ASP A 113 3.60 9.97 7.51
C ASP A 113 3.47 10.94 6.33
N ALA A 114 3.74 10.46 5.11
CA ALA A 114 3.56 11.26 3.90
C ALA A 114 2.10 11.71 3.74
N ASN A 115 1.14 10.80 3.85
CA ASN A 115 -0.29 11.09 3.78
C ASN A 115 -0.77 11.94 4.97
N GLY A 116 -0.31 11.61 6.17
CA GLY A 116 -0.63 12.35 7.40
C GLY A 116 -0.11 13.79 7.41
N GLY A 117 1.01 14.04 6.73
CA GLY A 117 1.65 15.35 6.65
C GLY A 117 1.35 16.15 5.39
N LEU A 118 0.40 15.69 4.54
CA LEU A 118 0.14 16.29 3.23
C LEU A 118 -0.84 17.47 3.28
N PHE A 119 -2.02 17.26 3.84
CA PHE A 119 -3.15 18.19 3.64
C PHE A 119 -3.07 19.44 4.52
N GLU A 120 -2.69 19.29 5.78
CA GLU A 120 -2.63 20.41 6.74
C GLU A 120 -1.66 21.52 6.32
N PRO A 121 -0.47 21.25 5.75
CA PRO A 121 0.41 22.29 5.24
C PRO A 121 -0.10 23.02 4.00
N LEU A 122 -0.89 22.33 3.16
CA LEU A 122 -1.31 22.83 1.85
C LEU A 122 -2.63 23.61 1.89
N LEU A 123 -3.54 23.23 2.79
CA LEU A 123 -4.93 23.67 2.77
C LEU A 123 -5.35 24.32 4.11
N THR A 124 -6.36 25.18 4.02
CA THR A 124 -6.98 25.87 5.15
C THR A 124 -8.49 25.59 5.17
N ASP A 125 -9.21 26.22 6.10
CA ASP A 125 -10.68 26.19 6.19
C ASP A 125 -11.43 26.82 4.99
N GLN A 126 -10.72 27.52 4.10
CA GLN A 126 -11.25 28.06 2.85
C GLN A 126 -11.25 27.06 1.71
N ASP A 127 -10.60 25.92 1.88
CA ASP A 127 -10.33 24.94 0.84
C ASP A 127 -11.16 23.66 1.04
N ALA A 128 -11.14 22.74 0.08
CA ALA A 128 -11.87 21.50 0.12
C ALA A 128 -10.99 20.28 -0.18
N ILE A 129 -11.32 19.14 0.46
CA ILE A 129 -10.81 17.82 0.12
C ILE A 129 -11.99 16.92 -0.24
N ILE A 130 -11.93 16.30 -1.42
CA ILE A 130 -12.93 15.35 -1.92
C ILE A 130 -12.28 13.96 -1.91
N SER A 131 -12.60 13.14 -0.90
CA SER A 131 -11.93 11.88 -0.62
C SER A 131 -12.78 10.68 -1.04
N ASP A 132 -12.17 9.69 -1.69
CA ASP A 132 -12.80 8.38 -1.91
C ASP A 132 -13.14 7.71 -0.57
N ALA A 133 -14.27 7.03 -0.53
CA ALA A 133 -14.82 6.41 0.68
C ALA A 133 -13.98 5.25 1.22
N LEU A 134 -13.20 4.57 0.36
CA LEU A 134 -12.35 3.43 0.71
C LEU A 134 -10.86 3.75 0.76
N ASN A 135 -10.50 5.02 0.75
CA ASN A 135 -9.11 5.43 0.90
C ASN A 135 -8.46 4.83 2.15
N HIS A 136 -7.15 4.60 2.05
CA HIS A 136 -6.35 4.09 3.14
C HIS A 136 -6.46 4.96 4.41
N ALA A 137 -6.37 4.33 5.58
CA ALA A 137 -6.49 5.00 6.89
C ALA A 137 -5.57 6.21 7.03
N SER A 138 -4.37 6.18 6.46
CA SER A 138 -3.43 7.32 6.50
C SER A 138 -3.94 8.55 5.76
N ILE A 139 -4.64 8.37 4.63
CA ILE A 139 -5.30 9.48 3.90
C ILE A 139 -6.44 10.02 4.74
N ILE A 140 -7.29 9.12 5.29
CA ILE A 140 -8.40 9.52 6.16
C ILE A 140 -7.90 10.32 7.37
N ASP A 141 -6.82 9.88 8.00
CA ASP A 141 -6.25 10.57 9.17
C ASP A 141 -5.59 11.90 8.77
N GLY A 142 -4.89 11.95 7.64
CA GLY A 142 -4.35 13.20 7.09
C GLY A 142 -5.44 14.23 6.79
N VAL A 143 -6.56 13.79 6.21
CA VAL A 143 -7.75 14.62 5.98
C VAL A 143 -8.37 15.09 7.30
N ARG A 144 -8.39 14.24 8.34
CA ARG A 144 -8.90 14.61 9.68
C ARG A 144 -8.05 15.68 10.38
N LEU A 145 -6.74 15.70 10.16
CA LEU A 145 -5.82 16.69 10.73
C LEU A 145 -5.96 18.06 10.05
N CYS A 146 -6.47 18.10 8.82
CA CYS A 146 -6.65 19.33 8.06
C CYS A 146 -7.96 20.05 8.44
N LYS A 147 -7.97 21.38 8.34
CA LYS A 147 -9.15 22.23 8.58
C LYS A 147 -10.04 22.41 7.33
N ALA A 148 -9.60 21.97 6.17
CA ALA A 148 -10.37 22.06 4.93
C ALA A 148 -11.73 21.37 5.02
N VAL A 149 -12.69 21.87 4.28
CA VAL A 149 -14.03 21.27 4.18
C VAL A 149 -13.91 19.89 3.55
N ARG A 150 -14.57 18.89 4.16
CA ARG A 150 -14.43 17.49 3.77
C ARG A 150 -15.66 17.03 3.03
N TYR A 151 -15.44 16.55 1.82
CA TYR A 151 -16.44 15.87 1.00
C TYR A 151 -15.99 14.41 0.82
N ARG A 152 -16.94 13.50 0.74
CA ARG A 152 -16.68 12.07 0.55
C ARG A 152 -17.54 11.55 -0.57
N TYR A 153 -16.99 10.79 -1.48
CA TYR A 153 -17.72 10.13 -2.57
C TYR A 153 -17.58 8.61 -2.47
N ALA A 154 -18.59 7.89 -2.97
CA ALA A 154 -18.60 6.43 -2.98
C ALA A 154 -17.45 5.89 -3.85
N ASN A 155 -16.85 4.75 -3.44
CA ASN A 155 -15.65 4.21 -4.09
C ASN A 155 -15.82 4.05 -5.60
N GLY A 156 -14.99 4.76 -6.35
CA GLY A 156 -14.97 4.72 -7.80
C GLY A 156 -16.24 5.25 -8.49
N ASP A 157 -17.16 5.88 -7.77
CA ASP A 157 -18.40 6.45 -8.33
C ASP A 157 -18.15 7.88 -8.85
N MET A 158 -18.03 7.99 -10.16
CA MET A 158 -17.76 9.26 -10.82
C MET A 158 -18.96 10.21 -10.82
N ALA A 159 -20.17 9.71 -10.73
CA ALA A 159 -21.36 10.55 -10.62
C ALA A 159 -21.43 11.21 -9.24
N ASP A 160 -21.17 10.44 -8.18
CA ASP A 160 -21.09 11.00 -6.83
C ASP A 160 -19.88 11.95 -6.68
N LEU A 161 -18.70 11.60 -7.26
CA LEU A 161 -17.54 12.51 -7.28
C LEU A 161 -17.91 13.85 -7.93
N GLU A 162 -18.59 13.84 -9.08
CA GLU A 162 -19.01 15.06 -9.74
C GLU A 162 -19.99 15.87 -8.88
N GLU A 163 -20.91 15.22 -8.18
CA GLU A 163 -21.85 15.89 -7.27
C GLU A 163 -21.09 16.56 -6.10
N GLN A 164 -20.11 15.89 -5.50
CA GLN A 164 -19.32 16.47 -4.43
C GLN A 164 -18.46 17.65 -4.93
N LEU A 165 -17.90 17.55 -6.13
CA LEU A 165 -17.18 18.66 -6.77
C LEU A 165 -18.05 19.89 -7.02
N LYS A 166 -19.32 19.68 -7.44
CA LYS A 166 -20.31 20.77 -7.58
C LYS A 166 -20.58 21.44 -6.22
N LYS A 167 -20.73 20.68 -5.17
CA LYS A 167 -20.93 21.22 -3.79
C LYS A 167 -19.68 21.99 -3.31
N ALA A 168 -18.50 21.59 -3.73
CA ALA A 168 -17.22 22.18 -3.31
C ALA A 168 -16.83 23.44 -4.10
N GLN A 169 -17.67 23.96 -5.00
CA GLN A 169 -17.31 25.13 -5.83
C GLN A 169 -17.22 26.46 -5.06
N ALA A 170 -17.79 26.54 -3.87
CA ALA A 170 -17.64 27.72 -3.02
C ALA A 170 -16.26 27.82 -2.33
N GLN A 171 -15.51 26.74 -2.23
CA GLN A 171 -14.17 26.73 -1.65
C GLN A 171 -13.12 27.25 -2.63
N ARG A 172 -12.06 27.86 -2.09
CA ARG A 172 -10.98 28.49 -2.87
C ARG A 172 -10.23 27.47 -3.74
N PHE A 173 -9.71 26.39 -3.12
CA PHE A 173 -9.03 25.29 -3.79
C PHE A 173 -9.68 23.94 -3.44
N ARG A 174 -9.54 22.95 -4.30
CA ARG A 174 -10.09 21.61 -4.18
C ARG A 174 -8.99 20.58 -4.45
N ILE A 175 -8.88 19.55 -3.61
CA ILE A 175 -8.03 18.38 -3.87
C ILE A 175 -8.92 17.15 -3.87
N ILE A 176 -8.89 16.37 -4.95
CA ILE A 176 -9.44 15.02 -5.01
C ILE A 176 -8.37 14.08 -4.49
N ALA A 177 -8.70 13.23 -3.50
CA ALA A 177 -7.77 12.26 -2.93
C ALA A 177 -8.27 10.84 -3.14
N THR A 178 -7.43 9.97 -3.71
CA THR A 178 -7.74 8.56 -3.98
C THR A 178 -6.53 7.65 -3.84
N ASP A 179 -6.77 6.38 -3.41
CA ASP A 179 -5.80 5.32 -3.66
C ASP A 179 -5.76 4.98 -5.16
N GLY A 180 -4.61 4.66 -5.70
CA GLY A 180 -4.46 4.14 -7.07
C GLY A 180 -4.99 2.72 -7.18
N VAL A 181 -4.61 1.87 -6.20
CA VAL A 181 -5.16 0.52 -6.00
C VAL A 181 -5.64 0.39 -4.57
N PHE A 182 -6.89 0.02 -4.38
CA PHE A 182 -7.49 -0.16 -3.05
C PHE A 182 -7.03 -1.49 -2.43
N SER A 183 -6.36 -1.40 -1.30
CA SER A 183 -5.57 -2.48 -0.70
C SER A 183 -6.36 -3.74 -0.31
N MET A 184 -7.66 -3.62 -0.06
CA MET A 184 -8.49 -4.75 0.40
C MET A 184 -9.23 -5.48 -0.72
N ASP A 185 -9.43 -4.81 -1.85
CA ASP A 185 -10.17 -5.32 -2.99
C ASP A 185 -9.30 -5.59 -4.22
N GLY A 186 -8.23 -4.80 -4.38
CA GLY A 186 -7.35 -4.86 -5.55
C GLY A 186 -7.88 -4.09 -6.76
N ASN A 187 -9.03 -3.42 -6.65
CA ASN A 187 -9.58 -2.61 -7.72
C ASN A 187 -8.73 -1.36 -7.95
N VAL A 188 -8.62 -0.97 -9.21
CA VAL A 188 -7.91 0.22 -9.66
C VAL A 188 -8.86 1.41 -9.71
N CYS A 189 -8.42 2.59 -9.27
CA CYS A 189 -9.22 3.80 -9.41
C CYS A 189 -9.36 4.20 -10.89
N PRO A 190 -10.49 4.74 -11.33
CA PRO A 190 -10.67 5.25 -12.69
C PRO A 190 -10.02 6.65 -12.83
N LEU A 191 -8.65 6.68 -12.80
CA LEU A 191 -7.88 7.93 -12.71
C LEU A 191 -8.08 8.83 -13.92
N ASP A 192 -8.33 8.27 -15.11
CA ASP A 192 -8.69 9.02 -16.32
C ASP A 192 -9.92 9.89 -16.12
N LYS A 193 -10.99 9.30 -15.60
CA LYS A 193 -12.26 9.98 -15.31
C LYS A 193 -12.15 10.95 -14.14
N ILE A 194 -11.38 10.57 -13.11
CA ILE A 194 -11.08 11.48 -12.00
C ILE A 194 -10.34 12.71 -12.51
N TYR A 195 -9.35 12.54 -13.39
CA TYR A 195 -8.60 13.64 -13.99
C TYR A 195 -9.48 14.52 -14.89
N GLU A 196 -10.36 13.94 -15.71
CA GLU A 196 -11.33 14.70 -16.51
C GLU A 196 -12.24 15.58 -15.64
N LEU A 197 -12.75 15.04 -14.54
CA LEU A 197 -13.57 15.79 -13.58
C LEU A 197 -12.74 16.86 -12.86
N ALA A 198 -11.50 16.55 -12.50
CA ALA A 198 -10.59 17.51 -11.88
C ALA A 198 -10.36 18.73 -12.79
N GLN A 199 -10.09 18.50 -14.08
CA GLN A 199 -9.95 19.57 -15.07
C GLN A 199 -11.24 20.38 -15.24
N LYS A 200 -12.40 19.72 -15.27
CA LYS A 200 -13.72 20.37 -15.42
C LYS A 200 -14.06 21.27 -14.24
N TYR A 201 -13.67 20.91 -13.03
CA TYR A 201 -14.05 21.60 -11.79
C TYR A 201 -12.88 22.33 -11.11
N ASP A 202 -11.77 22.52 -11.81
CA ASP A 202 -10.56 23.21 -11.33
C ASP A 202 -10.11 22.64 -9.96
N ALA A 203 -9.86 21.35 -9.93
CA ALA A 203 -9.38 20.61 -8.76
C ALA A 203 -8.02 19.98 -9.03
N LEU A 204 -7.18 19.88 -8.00
CA LEU A 204 -5.94 19.11 -8.01
C LEU A 204 -6.24 17.63 -7.74
N VAL A 205 -5.37 16.74 -8.21
CA VAL A 205 -5.47 15.32 -7.94
C VAL A 205 -4.30 14.86 -7.08
N MET A 206 -4.62 14.15 -6.01
CA MET A 206 -3.69 13.38 -5.19
C MET A 206 -3.99 11.90 -5.35
N VAL A 207 -2.99 11.11 -5.73
CA VAL A 207 -3.09 9.64 -5.82
C VAL A 207 -2.04 8.95 -4.95
N ASP A 208 -2.46 7.96 -4.16
CA ASP A 208 -1.55 7.08 -3.42
C ASP A 208 -1.24 5.84 -4.28
N GLU A 209 0.00 5.76 -4.75
CA GLU A 209 0.51 4.67 -5.60
C GLU A 209 1.11 3.51 -4.79
N SER A 210 0.87 3.42 -3.49
CA SER A 210 1.50 2.42 -2.61
C SER A 210 1.22 0.98 -2.98
N HIS A 211 0.11 0.67 -3.63
CA HIS A 211 -0.23 -0.67 -4.11
C HIS A 211 -0.20 -0.79 -5.65
N SER A 212 0.04 0.28 -6.35
CA SER A 212 0.04 0.34 -7.82
C SER A 212 1.42 0.53 -8.42
N ALA A 213 2.28 1.36 -7.81
CA ALA A 213 3.64 1.55 -8.29
C ALA A 213 4.47 0.25 -8.16
N GLY A 214 5.19 -0.09 -9.22
CA GLY A 214 5.87 -1.37 -9.39
C GLY A 214 4.95 -2.51 -9.87
N VAL A 215 3.62 -2.32 -9.89
CA VAL A 215 2.60 -3.38 -10.08
C VAL A 215 1.72 -3.13 -11.30
N VAL A 216 1.12 -1.94 -11.38
CA VAL A 216 0.17 -1.55 -12.42
C VAL A 216 0.88 -0.79 -13.55
N GLY A 217 0.36 -0.91 -14.76
CA GLY A 217 0.99 -0.36 -15.95
C GLY A 217 1.91 -1.35 -16.63
N LYS A 218 2.24 -1.10 -17.89
CA LYS A 218 3.08 -1.98 -18.72
C LYS A 218 4.51 -2.10 -18.18
N THR A 219 5.03 -1.01 -17.63
CA THR A 219 6.39 -0.93 -17.08
C THR A 219 6.39 -0.68 -15.56
N GLY A 220 5.20 -0.78 -14.91
CA GLY A 220 5.06 -0.68 -13.47
C GLY A 220 5.12 0.74 -12.89
N HIS A 221 4.88 1.78 -13.71
CA HIS A 221 4.85 3.16 -13.19
C HIS A 221 3.49 3.53 -12.55
N GLY A 222 2.66 2.54 -12.24
CA GLY A 222 1.43 2.72 -11.49
C GLY A 222 0.22 3.10 -12.35
N VAL A 223 -0.82 3.61 -11.67
CA VAL A 223 -2.07 4.00 -12.36
C VAL A 223 -1.88 5.23 -13.25
N THR A 224 -0.89 6.06 -12.97
CA THR A 224 -0.55 7.20 -13.81
C THR A 224 -0.06 6.76 -15.19
N GLU A 225 0.72 5.68 -15.29
CA GLU A 225 1.10 5.07 -16.57
C GLU A 225 -0.10 4.43 -17.27
N ARG A 226 -0.90 3.66 -16.53
CA ARG A 226 -2.05 2.95 -17.08
C ARG A 226 -2.99 3.85 -17.88
N TYR A 227 -3.16 5.10 -17.45
CA TYR A 227 -4.08 6.07 -18.04
C TYR A 227 -3.38 7.21 -18.81
N ASP A 228 -2.10 7.06 -19.17
CA ASP A 228 -1.30 8.08 -19.87
C ASP A 228 -1.28 9.45 -19.15
N LEU A 229 -1.28 9.41 -17.83
CA LEU A 229 -1.27 10.59 -16.96
C LEU A 229 0.06 10.80 -16.22
N ARG A 230 1.11 10.05 -16.56
CA ARG A 230 2.44 10.22 -15.99
C ARG A 230 2.93 11.65 -16.19
N GLY A 231 3.37 12.31 -15.11
CA GLY A 231 3.79 13.71 -15.10
C GLY A 231 2.66 14.75 -15.12
N LYS A 232 1.38 14.32 -15.17
CA LYS A 232 0.22 15.22 -15.20
C LYS A 232 -0.45 15.40 -13.84
N ILE A 233 -0.27 14.43 -12.92
CA ILE A 233 -0.87 14.46 -11.58
C ILE A 233 -0.02 15.34 -10.67
N GLU A 234 -0.67 16.19 -9.90
CA GLU A 234 0.00 17.20 -9.08
C GLU A 234 0.66 16.61 -7.84
N ILE A 235 0.05 15.59 -7.22
CA ILE A 235 0.50 14.98 -5.97
C ILE A 235 0.40 13.47 -6.08
N ILE A 236 1.54 12.79 -5.89
CA ILE A 236 1.61 11.32 -5.80
C ILE A 236 2.27 10.98 -4.47
N THR A 237 1.66 10.09 -3.70
CA THR A 237 2.31 9.49 -2.52
C THR A 237 2.62 8.03 -2.77
N GLY A 238 3.58 7.48 -2.03
CA GLY A 238 3.97 6.09 -2.19
C GLY A 238 4.88 5.60 -1.08
N THR A 239 5.20 4.31 -1.11
CA THR A 239 5.97 3.63 -0.08
C THR A 239 7.15 2.84 -0.64
N LEU A 240 8.25 2.78 0.12
CA LEU A 240 9.33 1.81 -0.10
C LEU A 240 9.03 0.46 0.57
N GLY A 241 7.95 0.38 1.36
CA GLY A 241 7.60 -0.78 2.17
C GLY A 241 6.87 -1.92 1.44
N LYS A 242 6.76 -1.85 0.11
CA LYS A 242 6.04 -2.86 -0.70
C LYS A 242 6.87 -3.25 -1.93
N ALA A 243 6.39 -2.96 -3.14
CA ALA A 243 7.10 -3.28 -4.39
C ALA A 243 8.53 -2.71 -4.44
N PHE A 244 8.78 -1.58 -3.81
CA PHE A 244 10.06 -0.88 -3.84
C PHE A 244 11.04 -1.33 -2.74
N GLY A 245 11.15 -2.64 -2.49
CA GLY A 245 12.16 -3.24 -1.61
C GLY A 245 11.64 -3.74 -0.26
N GLY A 246 10.39 -3.42 0.12
CA GLY A 246 9.74 -4.00 1.30
C GLY A 246 10.24 -3.47 2.66
N SER A 247 10.99 -2.36 2.69
CA SER A 247 11.51 -1.77 3.94
C SER A 247 10.69 -0.55 4.37
N VAL A 248 11.14 0.16 5.40
CA VAL A 248 10.54 1.43 5.80
C VAL A 248 10.85 2.53 4.78
N GLY A 249 10.06 3.59 4.78
CA GLY A 249 10.19 4.74 3.91
C GLY A 249 8.91 5.04 3.15
N GLY A 250 8.61 6.31 3.01
CA GLY A 250 7.53 6.83 2.21
C GLY A 250 7.96 8.10 1.49
N PHE A 251 7.16 8.54 0.56
CA PHE A 251 7.45 9.76 -0.20
C PHE A 251 6.18 10.46 -0.65
N THR A 252 6.30 11.75 -0.88
CA THR A 252 5.41 12.53 -1.72
C THR A 252 6.22 13.07 -2.89
N THR A 253 5.72 12.91 -4.11
CA THR A 253 6.34 13.43 -5.34
C THR A 253 5.30 14.20 -6.14
N GLY A 254 5.71 15.26 -6.85
CA GLY A 254 4.74 16.10 -7.57
C GLY A 254 5.32 17.43 -8.00
N LYS A 255 4.47 18.47 -7.95
CA LYS A 255 4.85 19.83 -8.31
C LYS A 255 5.84 20.43 -7.31
N LYS A 256 6.85 21.13 -7.84
CA LYS A 256 7.97 21.64 -7.03
C LYS A 256 7.52 22.52 -5.87
N GLU A 257 6.59 23.44 -6.08
CA GLU A 257 6.11 24.37 -5.04
C GLU A 257 5.38 23.62 -3.92
N ILE A 258 4.66 22.53 -4.24
CA ILE A 258 4.00 21.67 -3.27
C ILE A 258 5.07 21.00 -2.41
N ILE A 259 6.07 20.37 -3.03
CA ILE A 259 7.14 19.67 -2.33
C ILE A 259 7.97 20.63 -1.48
N ASP A 260 8.31 21.80 -1.98
CA ASP A 260 9.03 22.82 -1.23
C ASP A 260 8.24 23.28 0.01
N LEU A 261 6.91 23.49 -0.12
CA LEU A 261 6.07 23.88 1.01
C LEU A 261 5.98 22.75 2.05
N LEU A 262 5.89 21.48 1.61
CA LEU A 262 5.91 20.32 2.53
C LEU A 262 7.22 20.25 3.31
N ARG A 263 8.37 20.52 2.69
CA ARG A 263 9.67 20.61 3.40
C ARG A 263 9.68 21.66 4.49
N GLN A 264 8.92 22.74 4.34
CA GLN A 264 8.86 23.83 5.31
C GLN A 264 7.84 23.60 6.43
N ARG A 265 6.76 22.83 6.18
CA ARG A 265 5.60 22.80 7.07
C ARG A 265 5.09 21.41 7.44
N SER A 266 5.44 20.35 6.71
CA SER A 266 4.96 19.01 6.99
C SER A 266 5.54 18.49 8.32
N ARG A 267 4.71 18.39 9.33
CA ARG A 267 5.13 18.02 10.69
C ARG A 267 5.84 16.66 10.77
N PRO A 268 5.37 15.59 10.10
CA PRO A 268 6.09 14.32 10.09
C PRO A 268 7.50 14.43 9.50
N TYR A 269 7.71 15.29 8.51
CA TYR A 269 9.03 15.56 7.96
C TYR A 269 9.92 16.39 8.89
N LEU A 270 9.36 17.42 9.51
CA LEU A 270 10.12 18.34 10.36
C LEU A 270 10.53 17.74 11.71
N PHE A 271 9.76 16.76 12.22
CA PHE A 271 9.92 16.28 13.59
C PHE A 271 10.23 14.79 13.72
N SER A 272 10.18 14.02 12.64
CA SER A 272 10.60 12.62 12.61
C SER A 272 12.01 12.48 12.03
N ASN A 273 12.79 11.53 12.56
CA ASN A 273 14.12 11.24 12.02
C ASN A 273 14.06 10.86 10.53
N SER A 274 15.14 11.19 9.82
CA SER A 274 15.35 10.76 8.45
C SER A 274 15.40 9.23 8.34
N ILE A 275 15.00 8.70 7.18
CA ILE A 275 15.29 7.29 6.88
C ILE A 275 16.79 7.04 6.95
N PRO A 276 17.23 5.85 7.44
CA PRO A 276 18.64 5.53 7.55
C PRO A 276 19.35 5.48 6.18
N PRO A 277 20.67 5.74 6.14
CA PRO A 277 21.45 5.72 4.89
C PRO A 277 21.32 4.42 4.11
N LEU A 278 21.31 3.28 4.79
CA LEU A 278 21.17 1.95 4.19
C LEU A 278 19.82 1.77 3.48
N ILE A 279 18.74 2.31 4.04
CA ILE A 279 17.40 2.25 3.42
C ILE A 279 17.34 3.15 2.19
N ALA A 280 17.91 4.35 2.26
CA ALA A 280 17.99 5.24 1.10
C ALA A 280 18.79 4.61 -0.06
N ALA A 281 19.90 3.93 0.24
CA ALA A 281 20.71 3.23 -0.75
C ALA A 281 20.00 2.01 -1.36
N ALA A 282 19.34 1.20 -0.53
CA ALA A 282 18.53 0.07 -1.04
C ALA A 282 17.36 0.55 -1.91
N GLY A 283 16.70 1.65 -1.51
CA GLY A 283 15.66 2.28 -2.32
C GLY A 283 16.20 2.75 -3.68
N LEU A 284 17.35 3.42 -3.70
CA LEU A 284 18.00 3.84 -4.95
C LEU A 284 18.32 2.62 -5.84
N LYS A 285 18.87 1.55 -5.26
CA LYS A 285 19.14 0.30 -5.97
C LYS A 285 17.87 -0.33 -6.54
N THR A 286 16.74 -0.22 -5.85
CA THR A 286 15.45 -0.68 -6.37
C THR A 286 15.11 0.03 -7.69
N PHE A 287 15.19 1.35 -7.76
CA PHE A 287 14.91 2.09 -8.99
C PHE A 287 15.91 1.76 -10.12
N GLU A 288 17.18 1.50 -9.80
CA GLU A 288 18.15 1.00 -10.79
C GLU A 288 17.71 -0.36 -11.37
N ILE A 289 17.23 -1.29 -10.54
CA ILE A 289 16.75 -2.60 -10.99
C ILE A 289 15.53 -2.43 -11.89
N LEU A 290 14.55 -1.62 -11.48
CA LEU A 290 13.31 -1.44 -12.21
C LEU A 290 13.48 -0.73 -13.57
N THR A 291 14.55 0.04 -13.74
CA THR A 291 14.86 0.71 -15.02
C THR A 291 15.67 -0.15 -15.99
N ARG A 292 16.20 -1.32 -15.56
CA ARG A 292 16.99 -2.21 -16.44
C ARG A 292 16.11 -2.96 -17.45
N ASN A 293 14.99 -3.52 -16.98
CA ASN A 293 14.05 -4.28 -17.78
C ASN A 293 12.71 -4.44 -17.02
N ASN A 294 11.73 -5.09 -17.63
CA ASN A 294 10.41 -5.33 -17.04
C ASN A 294 10.21 -6.77 -16.53
N GLU A 295 11.27 -7.56 -16.36
CA GLU A 295 11.16 -8.99 -16.05
C GLU A 295 10.38 -9.27 -14.75
N LEU A 296 10.53 -8.43 -13.73
CA LEU A 296 9.82 -8.61 -12.46
C LEU A 296 8.33 -8.29 -12.61
N GLN A 297 7.99 -7.22 -13.33
CA GLN A 297 6.61 -6.83 -13.62
C GLN A 297 5.91 -7.87 -14.51
N ASP A 298 6.57 -8.32 -15.58
CA ASP A 298 6.06 -9.34 -16.50
C ASP A 298 5.78 -10.64 -15.74
N ARG A 299 6.70 -11.07 -14.87
CA ARG A 299 6.50 -12.25 -14.03
C ARG A 299 5.38 -12.08 -13.02
N LEU A 300 5.26 -10.91 -12.40
CA LEU A 300 4.16 -10.61 -11.48
C LEU A 300 2.82 -10.69 -12.20
N HIS A 301 2.71 -10.10 -13.38
CA HIS A 301 1.48 -10.12 -14.18
C HIS A 301 1.12 -11.55 -14.60
N ALA A 302 2.09 -12.33 -15.10
CA ALA A 302 1.89 -13.74 -15.47
C ALA A 302 1.44 -14.58 -14.25
N ASN A 303 2.09 -14.44 -13.10
CA ASN A 303 1.72 -15.13 -11.87
C ASN A 303 0.31 -14.77 -11.41
N THR A 304 -0.05 -13.50 -11.52
CA THR A 304 -1.37 -12.99 -11.13
C THR A 304 -2.47 -13.55 -12.01
N GLU A 305 -2.30 -13.47 -13.33
CA GLU A 305 -3.24 -14.01 -14.32
C GLU A 305 -3.42 -15.52 -14.14
N TYR A 306 -2.31 -16.24 -13.99
CA TYR A 306 -2.31 -17.69 -13.77
C TYR A 306 -3.11 -18.08 -12.53
N PHE A 307 -2.82 -17.47 -11.39
CA PHE A 307 -3.48 -17.77 -10.13
C PHE A 307 -4.99 -17.45 -10.21
N ILE A 308 -5.35 -16.25 -10.64
CA ILE A 308 -6.75 -15.81 -10.71
C ILE A 308 -7.56 -16.69 -11.66
N THR A 309 -7.01 -17.02 -12.82
CA THR A 309 -7.68 -17.87 -13.82
C THR A 309 -8.01 -19.25 -13.25
N LYS A 310 -7.02 -19.90 -12.63
CA LYS A 310 -7.22 -21.23 -12.02
C LYS A 310 -8.19 -21.20 -10.83
N MET A 311 -8.09 -20.18 -9.98
CA MET A 311 -9.00 -20.03 -8.83
C MET A 311 -10.45 -19.82 -9.26
N LYS A 312 -10.69 -18.98 -10.30
CA LYS A 312 -12.02 -18.81 -10.89
C LYS A 312 -12.54 -20.09 -11.52
N ALA A 313 -11.68 -20.81 -12.24
CA ALA A 313 -12.04 -22.11 -12.85
C ALA A 313 -12.39 -23.17 -11.79
N ALA A 314 -11.81 -23.08 -10.59
CA ALA A 314 -12.14 -23.94 -9.45
C ALA A 314 -13.47 -23.56 -8.76
N GLY A 315 -14.09 -22.44 -9.12
CA GLY A 315 -15.39 -22.00 -8.60
C GLY A 315 -15.33 -20.95 -7.47
N PHE A 316 -14.15 -20.41 -7.16
CA PHE A 316 -14.04 -19.34 -6.16
C PHE A 316 -14.60 -18.02 -6.67
N ASP A 317 -15.35 -17.33 -5.84
CA ASP A 317 -15.78 -15.96 -6.07
C ASP A 317 -14.60 -15.00 -5.79
N ILE A 318 -14.10 -14.37 -6.86
CA ILE A 318 -12.98 -13.44 -6.80
C ILE A 318 -13.43 -12.08 -7.32
N LYS A 319 -13.24 -11.05 -6.51
CA LYS A 319 -13.51 -9.67 -6.96
C LYS A 319 -12.69 -9.33 -8.20
N PRO A 320 -13.28 -8.60 -9.15
CA PRO A 320 -12.51 -8.09 -10.29
C PRO A 320 -11.30 -7.27 -9.80
N THR A 321 -10.13 -7.60 -10.31
CA THR A 321 -8.88 -6.91 -9.99
C THR A 321 -8.01 -6.82 -11.24
N GLU A 322 -7.20 -5.77 -11.31
CA GLU A 322 -6.16 -5.54 -12.32
C GLU A 322 -4.79 -5.30 -11.64
N SER A 323 -4.71 -5.65 -10.37
CA SER A 323 -3.51 -5.59 -9.54
C SER A 323 -3.10 -6.99 -9.07
N ALA A 324 -1.97 -7.09 -8.39
CA ALA A 324 -1.49 -8.35 -7.81
C ALA A 324 -2.21 -8.75 -6.51
N ILE A 325 -3.33 -8.12 -6.19
CA ILE A 325 -4.18 -8.43 -5.03
C ILE A 325 -5.38 -9.25 -5.51
N CYS A 326 -5.54 -10.45 -4.96
CA CYS A 326 -6.66 -11.33 -5.25
C CYS A 326 -7.53 -11.50 -3.99
N ALA A 327 -8.74 -10.91 -4.01
CA ALA A 327 -9.70 -11.01 -2.92
C ALA A 327 -10.63 -12.22 -3.16
N VAL A 328 -10.38 -13.34 -2.47
CA VAL A 328 -11.22 -14.54 -2.47
C VAL A 328 -12.34 -14.34 -1.47
N MET A 329 -13.56 -14.15 -1.95
CA MET A 329 -14.71 -13.77 -1.13
C MET A 329 -15.27 -14.95 -0.34
N LEU A 330 -15.45 -14.74 0.97
CA LEU A 330 -16.04 -15.71 1.89
C LEU A 330 -17.27 -15.13 2.63
N TYR A 331 -17.39 -13.79 2.62
CA TYR A 331 -18.52 -13.02 3.19
C TYR A 331 -18.64 -13.11 4.72
N ASP A 332 -18.50 -14.30 5.32
CA ASP A 332 -18.61 -14.56 6.76
C ASP A 332 -17.26 -14.40 7.46
N ALA A 333 -17.24 -13.66 8.57
CA ALA A 333 -16.02 -13.36 9.32
C ALA A 333 -15.39 -14.60 9.99
N ARG A 334 -16.23 -15.48 10.55
CA ARG A 334 -15.78 -16.71 11.20
C ARG A 334 -15.22 -17.68 10.17
N LEU A 335 -15.94 -17.87 9.07
CA LEU A 335 -15.48 -18.70 7.96
C LEU A 335 -14.12 -18.23 7.42
N SER A 336 -13.89 -16.91 7.30
CA SER A 336 -12.61 -16.38 6.82
C SER A 336 -11.43 -16.69 7.74
N GLN A 337 -11.66 -16.77 9.06
CA GLN A 337 -10.67 -17.16 10.04
C GLN A 337 -10.39 -18.67 10.01
N GLU A 338 -11.46 -19.45 9.98
CA GLU A 338 -11.37 -20.92 9.88
C GLU A 338 -10.68 -21.35 8.58
N PHE A 339 -10.99 -20.68 7.49
CA PHE A 339 -10.36 -20.91 6.18
C PHE A 339 -8.85 -20.57 6.20
N ALA A 340 -8.48 -19.42 6.77
CA ALA A 340 -7.08 -19.01 6.90
C ALA A 340 -6.30 -19.97 7.83
N ALA A 341 -6.91 -20.46 8.91
CA ALA A 341 -6.31 -21.43 9.80
C ALA A 341 -6.10 -22.79 9.10
N ALA A 342 -7.10 -23.29 8.37
CA ALA A 342 -7.00 -24.52 7.61
C ALA A 342 -5.93 -24.45 6.50
N LEU A 343 -5.85 -23.32 5.76
CA LEU A 343 -4.78 -23.10 4.79
C LEU A 343 -3.39 -23.09 5.44
N HIS A 344 -3.28 -22.54 6.64
CA HIS A 344 -2.00 -22.59 7.35
C HIS A 344 -1.57 -24.01 7.68
N GLU A 345 -2.50 -24.92 8.03
CA GLU A 345 -2.19 -26.34 8.20
C GLU A 345 -1.72 -27.00 6.90
N GLU A 346 -2.22 -26.57 5.75
CA GLU A 346 -1.75 -27.02 4.43
C GLU A 346 -0.43 -26.36 3.98
N GLY A 347 0.21 -25.53 4.83
CA GLY A 347 1.46 -24.85 4.52
C GLY A 347 1.29 -23.59 3.66
N ILE A 348 0.12 -22.95 3.70
CA ILE A 348 -0.18 -21.70 3.01
C ILE A 348 -0.40 -20.59 4.02
N TYR A 349 0.41 -19.52 3.93
CA TYR A 349 0.32 -18.38 4.82
C TYR A 349 -0.54 -17.29 4.22
N VAL A 350 -1.78 -17.16 4.71
CA VAL A 350 -2.76 -16.15 4.37
C VAL A 350 -3.40 -15.58 5.63
N THR A 351 -4.13 -14.47 5.48
CA THR A 351 -4.91 -13.83 6.54
C THR A 351 -6.33 -13.60 6.07
N GLY A 352 -7.30 -13.94 6.92
CA GLY A 352 -8.70 -13.55 6.73
C GLY A 352 -8.91 -12.08 7.11
N PHE A 353 -9.58 -11.33 6.25
CA PHE A 353 -9.96 -9.95 6.49
C PHE A 353 -11.47 -9.84 6.68
N TYR A 354 -11.87 -9.18 7.76
CA TYR A 354 -13.25 -9.00 8.18
C TYR A 354 -13.43 -7.64 8.86
N TYR A 355 -14.66 -7.31 9.25
CA TYR A 355 -14.95 -6.03 9.92
C TYR A 355 -14.06 -5.85 11.18
N PRO A 356 -13.54 -4.64 11.47
CA PRO A 356 -13.77 -3.37 10.78
C PRO A 356 -12.80 -3.07 9.60
N VAL A 357 -11.91 -3.99 9.22
CA VAL A 357 -10.93 -3.79 8.15
C VAL A 357 -11.60 -3.75 6.77
N VAL A 358 -12.63 -4.56 6.60
CA VAL A 358 -13.54 -4.55 5.44
C VAL A 358 -14.98 -4.39 5.92
N PRO A 359 -15.92 -3.96 5.06
CA PRO A 359 -17.33 -3.82 5.45
C PRO A 359 -17.91 -5.12 5.99
N GLN A 360 -18.91 -5.01 6.87
CA GLN A 360 -19.63 -6.15 7.41
C GLN A 360 -20.27 -6.98 6.27
N GLY A 361 -20.20 -8.32 6.37
CA GLY A 361 -20.69 -9.21 5.31
C GLY A 361 -19.78 -9.25 4.06
N GLN A 362 -18.56 -8.72 4.12
CA GLN A 362 -17.59 -8.68 3.02
C GLN A 362 -16.25 -9.32 3.42
N ALA A 363 -16.29 -10.32 4.30
CA ALA A 363 -15.07 -11.03 4.72
C ALA A 363 -14.46 -11.81 3.55
N ARG A 364 -13.12 -11.91 3.55
CA ARG A 364 -12.34 -12.50 2.47
C ARG A 364 -10.99 -13.02 2.93
N ILE A 365 -10.39 -13.87 2.11
CA ILE A 365 -8.94 -14.08 2.12
C ILE A 365 -8.33 -13.14 1.08
N ARG A 366 -7.41 -12.27 1.51
CA ARG A 366 -6.63 -11.43 0.58
C ARG A 366 -5.33 -12.14 0.25
N VAL A 367 -5.20 -12.57 -0.99
CA VAL A 367 -3.97 -13.16 -1.55
C VAL A 367 -3.15 -12.06 -2.20
N GLN A 368 -1.86 -12.00 -1.87
CA GLN A 368 -0.88 -11.11 -2.47
C GLN A 368 0.04 -11.93 -3.37
N LEU A 369 -0.01 -11.69 -4.67
CA LEU A 369 0.87 -12.35 -5.63
C LEU A 369 2.23 -11.63 -5.67
N SER A 370 3.29 -12.38 -5.96
CA SER A 370 4.65 -11.87 -6.05
C SER A 370 5.35 -12.42 -7.30
N ALA A 371 6.24 -11.63 -7.86
CA ALA A 371 7.17 -12.07 -8.90
C ALA A 371 8.11 -13.20 -8.40
N ALA A 372 8.28 -13.32 -7.08
CA ALA A 372 9.09 -14.39 -6.48
C ALA A 372 8.36 -15.74 -6.37
N HIS A 373 7.03 -15.81 -6.55
CA HIS A 373 6.33 -17.09 -6.58
C HIS A 373 6.74 -17.90 -7.82
N THR A 374 7.06 -19.19 -7.59
CA THR A 374 7.22 -20.14 -8.70
C THR A 374 5.87 -20.74 -9.10
N THR A 375 5.79 -21.33 -10.30
CA THR A 375 4.57 -22.01 -10.76
C THR A 375 4.16 -23.15 -9.81
N GLU A 376 5.13 -23.92 -9.29
CA GLU A 376 4.90 -24.98 -8.34
C GLU A 376 4.31 -24.47 -7.01
N GLN A 377 4.77 -23.29 -6.54
CA GLN A 377 4.21 -22.65 -5.34
C GLN A 377 2.78 -22.17 -5.59
N LEU A 378 2.50 -21.61 -6.77
CA LEU A 378 1.15 -21.20 -7.16
C LEU A 378 0.21 -22.39 -7.25
N ASP A 379 0.62 -23.49 -7.90
CA ASP A 379 -0.17 -24.73 -8.02
C ASP A 379 -0.47 -25.32 -6.64
N ARG A 380 0.54 -25.45 -5.78
CA ARG A 380 0.35 -25.90 -4.40
C ARG A 380 -0.61 -25.02 -3.62
N GLY A 381 -0.52 -23.69 -3.80
CA GLY A 381 -1.47 -22.75 -3.20
C GLY A 381 -2.90 -23.02 -3.68
N ILE A 382 -3.11 -23.11 -4.98
CA ILE A 382 -4.43 -23.37 -5.59
C ILE A 382 -5.01 -24.71 -5.10
N GLU A 383 -4.21 -25.79 -5.10
CA GLU A 383 -4.63 -27.09 -4.59
C GLU A 383 -5.07 -27.03 -3.13
N ALA A 384 -4.32 -26.32 -2.27
CA ALA A 384 -4.68 -26.13 -0.87
C ALA A 384 -5.99 -25.35 -0.72
N PHE A 385 -6.17 -24.27 -1.51
CA PHE A 385 -7.43 -23.51 -1.53
C PHE A 385 -8.61 -24.39 -1.94
N ILE A 386 -8.47 -25.21 -2.98
CA ILE A 386 -9.52 -26.16 -3.43
C ILE A 386 -9.85 -27.16 -2.34
N LYS A 387 -8.83 -27.79 -1.75
CA LYS A 387 -8.99 -28.77 -0.66
C LYS A 387 -9.76 -28.18 0.52
N VAL A 388 -9.33 -27.01 1.00
CA VAL A 388 -9.97 -26.32 2.13
C VAL A 388 -11.36 -25.81 1.73
N GLY A 389 -11.53 -25.31 0.50
CA GLY A 389 -12.80 -24.85 -0.02
C GLY A 389 -13.87 -25.95 -0.02
N LYS A 390 -13.51 -27.17 -0.42
CA LYS A 390 -14.40 -28.34 -0.34
C LYS A 390 -14.68 -28.76 1.09
N ALA A 391 -13.65 -28.81 1.95
CA ALA A 391 -13.81 -29.21 3.35
C ALA A 391 -14.74 -28.29 4.15
N LEU A 392 -14.69 -26.97 3.84
CA LEU A 392 -15.50 -25.94 4.50
C LEU A 392 -16.77 -25.58 3.69
N LYS A 393 -17.11 -26.36 2.65
CA LYS A 393 -18.31 -26.20 1.82
C LYS A 393 -18.42 -24.81 1.16
N VAL A 394 -17.31 -24.19 0.82
CA VAL A 394 -17.22 -22.99 -0.01
C VAL A 394 -17.29 -23.37 -1.49
N LEU A 395 -16.78 -24.55 -1.81
CA LEU A 395 -16.86 -25.19 -3.14
C LEU A 395 -17.72 -26.45 -3.07
N GLU A 396 -18.36 -26.81 -4.19
CA GLU A 396 -19.09 -28.06 -4.39
C GLU A 396 -18.18 -29.29 -4.48
#